data_224678a6e93ef3e2e5657a148cb45fd0
#
_entry.id   224678a6e93ef3e2e5657a148cb45fd0
#
_cell.length_a   1.000
_cell.length_b   1.000
_cell.length_c   1.000
_cell.angle_alpha   90.00
_cell.angle_beta   90.00
_cell.angle_gamma   90.00
#
_symmetry.space_group_name_H-M   'P 1'
#
loop_
_entity.id
_entity.type
_entity.pdbx_description
1 polymer ?
#
loop_
_entity_poly.entity_id
_entity_poly.type
_entity_poly.pdbx_seq_one_letter_code
_entity_poly.pdbx_strand_id
1 'polypeptide(L)'
;MTQQNRQAIEARRAVLDRLKAELIKRLNLPYQPEDLHEDVALLGSGLGLDSLDALEIVLCVENTFGVKIADDNIAVLRSINTLADFVLAQKPGGAATP
;
A
#
# COMPACT_ATOMS: atom_id res chain seq x y z
N MET A 1 24.05 -1.80 -12.11
CA MET A 1 23.13 -2.16 -11.95
C MET A 1 22.50 -2.97 -12.88
N THR A 2 21.69 -3.61 -12.68
CA THR A 2 21.20 -4.56 -13.53
C THR A 2 19.80 -4.31 -13.86
N GLN A 3 19.27 -5.03 -14.79
CA GLN A 3 17.89 -4.91 -15.14
C GLN A 3 17.02 -5.34 -14.00
N GLN A 4 17.46 -6.26 -13.19
CA GLN A 4 16.68 -6.70 -12.06
C GLN A 4 16.44 -5.56 -11.09
N ASN A 5 17.46 -4.73 -10.84
CA ASN A 5 17.28 -3.62 -9.96
C ASN A 5 16.29 -2.62 -10.52
N ARG A 6 16.39 -2.38 -11.82
CA ARG A 6 15.48 -1.45 -12.44
C ARG A 6 14.05 -1.97 -12.39
N GLN A 7 13.87 -3.26 -12.64
CA GLN A 7 12.54 -3.83 -12.58
C GLN A 7 11.96 -3.77 -11.18
N ALA A 8 12.79 -3.97 -10.16
CA ALA A 8 12.33 -3.90 -8.80
C ALA A 8 11.90 -2.48 -8.46
N ILE A 9 12.65 -1.48 -8.91
CA ILE A 9 12.31 -0.10 -8.67
C ILE A 9 11.01 0.26 -9.36
N GLU A 10 10.86 -0.17 -10.59
CA GLU A 10 9.65 0.13 -11.34
C GLU A 10 8.44 -0.58 -10.75
N ALA A 11 8.62 -1.82 -10.29
CA ALA A 11 7.52 -2.54 -9.69
C ALA A 11 7.07 -1.86 -8.40
N ARG A 12 8.02 -1.39 -7.62
CA ARG A 12 7.68 -0.70 -6.39
C ARG A 12 6.98 0.63 -6.68
N ARG A 13 7.45 1.35 -7.69
CA ARG A 13 6.81 2.61 -8.06
C ARG A 13 5.37 2.36 -8.49
N ALA A 14 5.13 1.33 -9.27
CA ALA A 14 3.79 1.01 -9.72
C ALA A 14 2.88 0.68 -8.53
N VAL A 15 3.38 -0.07 -7.56
CA VAL A 15 2.61 -0.41 -6.39
C VAL A 15 2.32 0.85 -5.56
N LEU A 16 3.33 1.69 -5.37
CA LEU A 16 3.14 2.92 -4.60
C LEU A 16 2.11 3.83 -5.26
N ASP A 17 2.21 4.00 -6.56
CA ASP A 17 1.27 4.87 -7.27
C ASP A 17 -0.14 4.32 -7.19
N ARG A 18 -0.29 3.00 -7.32
CA ARG A 18 -1.60 2.40 -7.25
C ARG A 18 -2.17 2.50 -5.85
N LEU A 19 -1.34 2.28 -4.82
CA LEU A 19 -1.78 2.41 -3.45
C LEU A 19 -2.27 3.81 -3.17
N LYS A 20 -1.50 4.81 -3.58
CA LYS A 20 -1.89 6.18 -3.33
C LYS A 20 -3.22 6.51 -3.98
N ALA A 21 -3.36 6.14 -5.24
CA ALA A 21 -4.57 6.45 -5.98
C ALA A 21 -5.79 5.77 -5.36
N GLU A 22 -5.65 4.50 -5.01
CA GLU A 22 -6.78 3.76 -4.48
C GLU A 22 -7.15 4.21 -3.08
N LEU A 23 -6.16 4.52 -2.25
CA LEU A 23 -6.45 4.99 -0.91
C LEU A 23 -7.13 6.36 -0.94
N ILE A 24 -6.64 7.25 -1.78
CA ILE A 24 -7.26 8.55 -1.91
C ILE A 24 -8.72 8.41 -2.33
N LYS A 25 -8.95 7.56 -3.29
CA LYS A 25 -10.28 7.37 -3.79
C LYS A 25 -11.19 6.70 -2.75
N ARG A 26 -10.70 5.64 -2.13
CA ARG A 26 -11.50 4.87 -1.22
C ARG A 26 -11.82 5.64 0.07
N LEU A 27 -10.84 6.39 0.56
CA LEU A 27 -11.01 7.13 1.80
C LEU A 27 -11.40 8.58 1.55
N ASN A 28 -11.54 8.95 0.29
CA ASN A 28 -11.93 10.31 -0.08
C ASN A 28 -10.98 11.34 0.56
N LEU A 29 -9.69 11.11 0.39
CA LEU A 29 -8.70 11.97 1.00
C LEU A 29 -8.54 13.27 0.19
N PRO A 30 -8.32 14.38 0.86
CA PRO A 30 -8.19 15.67 0.17
C PRO A 30 -6.77 15.92 -0.32
N TYR A 31 -6.16 14.89 -0.91
CA TYR A 31 -4.78 14.99 -1.38
C TYR A 31 -4.66 14.46 -2.79
N GLN A 32 -3.63 14.93 -3.48
CA GLN A 32 -3.24 14.32 -4.73
C GLN A 32 -2.24 13.22 -4.43
N PRO A 33 -2.06 12.25 -5.33
CA PRO A 33 -1.09 11.20 -5.06
C PRO A 33 0.31 11.73 -4.77
N GLU A 34 0.72 12.77 -5.44
CA GLU A 34 2.06 13.30 -5.24
C GLU A 34 2.20 14.00 -3.89
N ASP A 35 1.09 14.30 -3.22
CA ASP A 35 1.13 14.93 -1.91
C ASP A 35 1.24 13.92 -0.79
N LEU A 36 1.03 12.65 -1.09
CA LEU A 36 1.11 11.63 -0.06
C LEU A 36 2.52 11.09 0.05
N HIS A 37 3.16 11.42 1.19
CA HIS A 37 4.47 10.90 1.45
C HIS A 37 4.39 9.43 1.77
N GLU A 38 5.28 8.66 1.21
CA GLU A 38 5.24 7.21 1.41
C GLU A 38 5.54 6.82 2.85
N ASP A 39 6.24 7.65 3.58
CA ASP A 39 6.61 7.34 4.95
C ASP A 39 5.68 7.94 6.00
N VAL A 40 4.69 8.71 5.60
CA VAL A 40 3.83 9.33 6.58
C VAL A 40 3.00 8.26 7.27
N ALA A 41 2.78 8.42 8.55
CA ALA A 41 1.96 7.49 9.29
C ALA A 41 0.52 7.59 8.78
N LEU A 42 -0.08 6.45 8.50
CA LEU A 42 -1.44 6.46 8.00
C LEU A 42 -2.44 6.73 9.11
N LEU A 43 -2.20 6.12 10.26
CA LEU A 43 -3.13 6.23 11.37
C LEU A 43 -2.59 7.19 12.41
N GLY A 44 -3.48 7.72 13.21
CA GLY A 44 -3.06 8.58 14.31
C GLY A 44 -2.56 9.93 13.85
N SER A 45 -1.40 10.33 14.30
CA SER A 45 -0.93 11.68 14.07
C SER A 45 -0.51 11.98 12.65
N GLY A 46 -0.32 10.98 11.83
CA GLY A 46 0.08 11.24 10.45
C GLY A 46 -1.10 11.78 9.64
N LEU A 47 -1.77 10.91 8.91
CA LEU A 47 -2.95 11.31 8.18
C LEU A 47 -4.18 11.38 9.07
N GLY A 48 -4.07 10.91 10.30
CA GLY A 48 -5.18 11.02 11.22
C GLY A 48 -6.29 10.03 11.00
N LEU A 49 -6.02 8.95 10.30
CA LEU A 49 -7.06 7.97 10.03
C LEU A 49 -7.30 7.12 11.28
N ASP A 50 -8.50 6.64 11.44
CA ASP A 50 -8.86 5.88 12.63
C ASP A 50 -9.00 4.39 12.32
N SER A 51 -9.53 3.63 13.26
CA SER A 51 -9.60 2.18 13.10
C SER A 51 -10.57 1.75 12.02
N LEU A 52 -11.61 2.54 11.77
CA LEU A 52 -12.52 2.22 10.66
C LEU A 52 -11.80 2.44 9.34
N ASP A 53 -10.99 3.48 9.26
CA ASP A 53 -10.20 3.72 8.07
C ASP A 53 -9.18 2.61 7.87
N ALA A 54 -8.63 2.08 8.97
CA ALA A 54 -7.69 0.97 8.87
C ALA A 54 -8.34 -0.23 8.19
N LEU A 55 -9.58 -0.53 8.54
CA LEU A 55 -10.28 -1.62 7.91
C LEU A 55 -10.48 -1.36 6.42
N GLU A 56 -10.81 -0.13 6.07
CA GLU A 56 -10.95 0.22 4.66
C GLU A 56 -9.64 0.07 3.91
N ILE A 57 -8.53 0.43 4.56
CA ILE A 57 -7.23 0.27 3.94
C ILE A 57 -6.95 -1.20 3.66
N VAL A 58 -7.24 -2.06 4.64
CA VAL A 58 -7.02 -3.48 4.47
C VAL A 58 -7.84 -4.01 3.29
N LEU A 59 -9.11 -3.67 3.26
CA LEU A 59 -9.97 -4.14 2.18
C LEU A 59 -9.52 -3.60 0.83
N CYS A 60 -9.09 -2.35 0.81
CA CYS A 60 -8.61 -1.74 -0.42
C CYS A 60 -7.39 -2.48 -0.96
N VAL A 61 -6.43 -2.74 -0.08
CA VAL A 61 -5.20 -3.42 -0.51
C VAL A 61 -5.51 -4.84 -0.95
N GLU A 62 -6.34 -5.54 -0.19
CA GLU A 62 -6.68 -6.91 -0.54
C GLU A 62 -7.38 -6.98 -1.88
N ASN A 63 -8.30 -6.08 -2.13
CA ASN A 63 -9.04 -6.09 -3.38
C ASN A 63 -8.20 -5.62 -4.55
N THR A 64 -7.36 -4.62 -4.32
CA THR A 64 -6.59 -4.05 -5.42
C THR A 64 -5.48 -4.98 -5.87
N PHE A 65 -4.83 -5.66 -4.94
CA PHE A 65 -3.66 -6.47 -5.27
C PHE A 65 -3.88 -7.96 -5.13
N GLY A 66 -5.04 -8.36 -4.65
CA GLY A 66 -5.33 -9.79 -4.51
C GLY A 66 -4.52 -10.46 -3.42
N VAL A 67 -4.20 -9.73 -2.37
CA VAL A 67 -3.43 -10.29 -1.26
C VAL A 67 -4.30 -10.35 -0.02
N LYS A 68 -3.80 -10.99 1.01
CA LYS A 68 -4.50 -11.09 2.28
C LYS A 68 -3.65 -10.52 3.38
N ILE A 69 -4.23 -9.70 4.22
CA ILE A 69 -3.53 -9.14 5.37
C ILE A 69 -4.13 -9.75 6.63
N ALA A 70 -3.30 -10.39 7.41
CA ALA A 70 -3.77 -11.02 8.64
C ALA A 70 -4.24 -9.98 9.63
N ASP A 71 -5.23 -10.33 10.44
CA ASP A 71 -5.82 -9.39 11.39
C ASP A 71 -4.81 -8.82 12.36
N ASP A 72 -3.80 -9.60 12.72
CA ASP A 72 -2.83 -9.15 13.69
C ASP A 72 -1.60 -8.52 13.04
N ASN A 73 -1.60 -8.36 11.73
CA ASN A 73 -0.44 -7.79 11.05
C ASN A 73 -0.61 -6.28 10.90
N ILE A 74 -0.74 -5.62 12.01
CA ILE A 74 -1.02 -4.19 12.00
C ILE A 74 0.17 -3.38 11.50
N ALA A 75 1.36 -3.92 11.64
CA ALA A 75 2.55 -3.20 11.24
C ALA A 75 2.54 -2.81 9.79
N VAL A 76 1.85 -3.56 8.93
CA VAL A 76 1.80 -3.22 7.51
C VAL A 76 1.02 -1.95 7.27
N LEU A 77 0.18 -1.54 8.22
CA LEU A 77 -0.63 -0.34 8.04
C LEU A 77 0.06 0.92 8.49
N ARG A 78 1.34 0.83 8.82
CA ARG A 78 2.04 1.97 9.35
C ARG A 78 2.19 3.08 8.35
N SER A 79 2.53 2.75 7.11
CA SER A 79 2.70 3.76 6.06
C SER A 79 2.45 3.13 4.71
N ILE A 80 2.45 3.97 3.69
CA ILE A 80 2.30 3.46 2.33
C ILE A 80 3.50 2.58 1.97
N ASN A 81 4.69 2.95 2.47
CA ASN A 81 5.87 2.13 2.23
C ASN A 81 5.73 0.74 2.83
N THR A 82 5.21 0.62 4.05
CA THR A 82 5.05 -0.70 4.65
C THR A 82 4.00 -1.52 3.92
N LEU A 83 2.95 -0.85 3.42
CA LEU A 83 1.97 -1.55 2.60
C LEU A 83 2.59 -2.04 1.30
N ALA A 84 3.41 -1.21 0.67
CA ALA A 84 4.06 -1.61 -0.56
C ALA A 84 5.01 -2.78 -0.32
N ASP A 85 5.74 -2.75 0.78
CA ASP A 85 6.63 -3.85 1.13
C ASP A 85 5.85 -5.15 1.27
N PHE A 86 4.71 -5.09 1.92
CA PHE A 86 3.89 -6.27 2.12
C PHE A 86 3.38 -6.81 0.77
N VAL A 87 2.86 -5.91 -0.05
CA VAL A 87 2.31 -6.30 -1.34
C VAL A 87 3.40 -6.94 -2.21
N LEU A 88 4.58 -6.34 -2.23
CA LEU A 88 5.66 -6.85 -3.06
C LEU A 88 6.15 -8.19 -2.56
N ALA A 89 6.11 -8.41 -1.25
CA ALA A 89 6.52 -9.68 -0.71
C ALA A 89 5.53 -10.79 -1.05
N GLN A 90 4.26 -10.46 -1.15
CA GLN A 90 3.24 -11.43 -1.49
C GLN A 90 3.15 -11.67 -2.99
N LYS A 91 3.27 -10.58 -3.73
CA LYS A 91 3.00 -10.63 -5.11
C LYS A 91 3.82 -11.57 -5.92
N PRO A 92 5.07 -11.73 -5.68
CA PRO A 92 5.86 -12.55 -6.55
C PRO A 92 5.25 -13.91 -6.73
N GLY A 93 4.92 -14.50 -5.67
CA GLY A 93 4.37 -15.78 -5.79
C GLY A 93 2.99 -15.70 -6.31
N GLY A 94 2.24 -14.82 -5.72
CA GLY A 94 0.88 -14.72 -6.11
C GLY A 94 0.72 -14.29 -7.51
N ALA A 95 1.56 -13.40 -7.89
CA ALA A 95 1.41 -12.91 -9.20
C ALA A 95 1.60 -13.98 -10.17
N ALA A 96 2.47 -14.78 -9.85
CA ALA A 96 2.73 -15.75 -10.74
C ALA A 96 1.66 -16.68 -10.86
N THR A 97 0.87 -16.77 -9.99
CA THR A 97 0.04 -17.63 -10.07
C THR A 97 -0.98 -17.42 -10.53
N PRO A 98 -1.41 -17.72 -10.88
CA PRO A 98 -2.48 -17.87 -11.09
C PRO A 98 -2.79 -18.65 -11.44
#